data_4200e2043058b634ba7090f24a2e647c
#
_entry.id   4200e2043058b634ba7090f24a2e647c
#
_cell.length_a   1.000
_cell.length_b   1.000
_cell.length_c   1.000
_cell.angle_alpha   90.00
_cell.angle_beta   90.00
_cell.angle_gamma   90.00
#
_symmetry.space_group_name_H-M   'P 1'
#
loop_
_entity.id
_entity.type
_entity.pdbx_description
1 polymer ?
#
loop_
_entity_poly.entity_id
_entity_poly.type
_entity_poly.pdbx_seq_one_letter_code
_entity_poly.pdbx_strand_id
1 'polypeptide(L)'
;MDTTRPAAPAFALNSVMAIAGVAVLAALVSLPVWGDDYFVVIGTRILVYWCLISGLNLVVGFAGQLAIGYVAVLAVGGYTASALCFHLGLDPFLSMAAAAALCALAGLIVGIPALRLRTFYFAVATLGAAQIVTQIAFSWTSVTGGGIGIPGPMFPGALGSVSGLY
;
A
#
# COMPACT_ATOMS: atom_id res chain seq x y z
N MET A 1 -12.08 15.79 -47.60
CA MET A 1 -11.43 14.70 -46.87
C MET A 1 -12.05 14.71 -45.47
N ASP A 2 -13.06 13.88 -45.33
CA ASP A 2 -13.99 13.87 -44.19
C ASP A 2 -13.42 12.87 -43.14
N THR A 3 -12.94 13.37 -42.02
CA THR A 3 -12.41 12.56 -40.90
C THR A 3 -13.37 12.60 -39.72
N THR A 4 -14.61 12.17 -39.94
CA THR A 4 -15.52 11.82 -38.86
C THR A 4 -15.14 10.48 -38.26
N ARG A 5 -14.12 10.44 -37.39
CA ARG A 5 -13.97 9.32 -36.46
C ARG A 5 -15.10 9.44 -35.43
N PRO A 6 -15.97 8.42 -35.31
CA PRO A 6 -16.96 8.41 -34.22
C PRO A 6 -16.20 8.39 -32.92
N ALA A 7 -16.35 9.40 -32.09
CA ALA A 7 -15.90 9.40 -30.71
C ALA A 7 -16.61 8.23 -30.02
N ALA A 8 -15.85 7.22 -29.62
CA ALA A 8 -16.38 6.14 -28.81
C ALA A 8 -17.03 6.78 -27.56
N PRO A 9 -18.27 6.41 -27.21
CA PRO A 9 -18.96 7.04 -26.10
C PRO A 9 -18.13 6.81 -24.83
N ALA A 10 -17.71 7.89 -24.18
CA ALA A 10 -16.92 7.88 -22.95
C ALA A 10 -17.52 6.96 -21.86
N PHE A 11 -18.83 6.75 -21.93
CA PHE A 11 -19.58 5.86 -21.06
C PHE A 11 -19.22 4.37 -21.28
N ALA A 12 -18.98 3.96 -22.53
CA ALA A 12 -18.58 2.56 -22.83
C ALA A 12 -17.16 2.27 -22.37
N LEU A 13 -16.25 3.26 -22.43
CA LEU A 13 -14.88 3.10 -21.95
C LEU A 13 -14.82 2.93 -20.43
N ASN A 14 -15.63 3.71 -19.70
CA ASN A 14 -15.70 3.62 -18.24
C ASN A 14 -16.29 2.29 -17.76
N SER A 15 -17.32 1.76 -18.45
CA SER A 15 -17.91 0.47 -18.10
C SER A 15 -16.97 -0.69 -18.41
N VAL A 16 -16.25 -0.65 -19.52
CA VAL A 16 -15.24 -1.67 -19.87
C VAL A 16 -14.09 -1.66 -18.86
N MET A 17 -13.61 -0.49 -18.47
CA MET A 17 -12.56 -0.37 -17.45
C MET A 17 -13.04 -0.86 -16.07
N ALA A 18 -14.29 -0.57 -15.69
CA ALA A 18 -14.87 -1.06 -14.46
C ALA A 18 -15.04 -2.59 -14.47
N ILE A 19 -15.54 -3.17 -15.57
CA ILE A 19 -15.69 -4.63 -15.73
C ILE A 19 -14.30 -5.32 -15.71
N ALA A 20 -13.32 -4.76 -16.41
CA ALA A 20 -11.95 -5.29 -16.39
C ALA A 20 -11.35 -5.23 -14.98
N GLY A 21 -11.56 -4.15 -14.24
CA GLY A 21 -11.11 -4.03 -12.86
C GLY A 21 -11.77 -5.05 -11.92
N VAL A 22 -13.07 -5.26 -12.05
CA VAL A 22 -13.81 -6.27 -11.28
C VAL A 22 -13.37 -7.69 -11.66
N ALA A 23 -13.14 -7.97 -12.93
CA ALA A 23 -12.66 -9.27 -13.39
C ALA A 23 -11.25 -9.59 -12.87
N VAL A 24 -10.35 -8.61 -12.86
CA VAL A 24 -9.01 -8.75 -12.28
C VAL A 24 -9.09 -8.97 -10.77
N LEU A 25 -9.94 -8.21 -10.06
CA LEU A 25 -10.16 -8.40 -8.63
C LEU A 25 -10.71 -9.80 -8.33
N ALA A 26 -11.71 -10.25 -9.08
CA ALA A 26 -12.29 -11.58 -8.93
C ALA A 26 -11.25 -12.70 -9.20
N ALA A 27 -10.42 -12.52 -10.23
CA ALA A 27 -9.33 -13.45 -10.54
C ALA A 27 -8.30 -13.49 -9.40
N LEU A 28 -7.90 -12.34 -8.83
CA LEU A 28 -6.97 -12.28 -7.71
C LEU A 28 -7.54 -12.87 -6.42
N VAL A 29 -8.83 -12.68 -6.15
CA VAL A 29 -9.50 -13.27 -4.98
C VAL A 29 -9.66 -14.79 -5.14
N SER A 30 -9.74 -15.32 -6.36
CA SER A 30 -9.83 -16.76 -6.61
C SER A 30 -8.48 -17.51 -6.56
N LEU A 31 -7.35 -16.79 -6.64
CA LEU A 31 -6.00 -17.38 -6.59
C LEU A 31 -5.72 -18.27 -5.37
N PRO A 32 -6.11 -17.90 -4.12
CA PRO A 32 -5.85 -18.77 -2.96
C PRO A 32 -6.62 -20.08 -2.96
N VAL A 33 -7.64 -20.23 -3.81
CA VAL A 33 -8.45 -21.46 -3.90
C VAL A 33 -7.85 -22.47 -4.87
N TRP A 34 -7.15 -22.02 -5.90
CA TRP A 34 -6.71 -22.84 -7.04
C TRP A 34 -5.19 -22.81 -7.28
N GLY A 35 -4.48 -21.94 -6.60
CA GLY A 35 -3.05 -21.69 -6.86
C GLY A 35 -2.13 -22.38 -5.86
N ASP A 36 -0.94 -22.76 -6.32
CA ASP A 36 0.18 -23.12 -5.46
C ASP A 36 0.58 -21.89 -4.63
N ASP A 37 1.20 -22.08 -3.46
CA ASP A 37 1.64 -21.02 -2.55
C ASP A 37 2.43 -19.90 -3.24
N TYR A 38 3.19 -20.26 -4.27
CA TYR A 38 3.94 -19.31 -5.10
C TYR A 38 3.04 -18.28 -5.80
N PHE A 39 1.93 -18.70 -6.40
CA PHE A 39 0.98 -17.81 -7.07
C PHE A 39 0.24 -16.91 -6.09
N VAL A 40 -0.03 -17.41 -4.89
CA VAL A 40 -0.66 -16.62 -3.82
C VAL A 40 0.27 -15.48 -3.37
N VAL A 41 1.55 -15.76 -3.17
CA VAL A 41 2.55 -14.73 -2.81
C VAL A 41 2.67 -13.67 -3.92
N ILE A 42 2.73 -14.07 -5.18
CA ILE A 42 2.78 -13.11 -6.29
C ILE A 42 1.50 -12.28 -6.35
N GLY A 43 0.33 -12.91 -6.24
CA GLY A 43 -0.96 -12.22 -6.24
C GLY A 43 -1.07 -11.18 -5.13
N THR A 44 -0.64 -11.53 -3.93
CA THR A 44 -0.60 -10.61 -2.78
C THR A 44 0.31 -9.41 -3.06
N ARG A 45 1.50 -9.63 -3.60
CA ARG A 45 2.40 -8.53 -3.99
C ARG A 45 1.77 -7.61 -5.03
N ILE A 46 1.12 -8.16 -6.04
CA ILE A 46 0.42 -7.37 -7.07
C ILE A 46 -0.67 -6.51 -6.43
N LEU A 47 -1.47 -7.06 -5.52
CA LEU A 47 -2.52 -6.31 -4.82
C LEU A 47 -1.96 -5.16 -3.99
N VAL A 48 -0.88 -5.40 -3.24
CA VAL A 48 -0.21 -4.37 -2.43
C VAL A 48 0.30 -3.24 -3.32
N TYR A 49 1.00 -3.56 -4.41
CA TYR A 49 1.49 -2.55 -5.35
C TYR A 49 0.36 -1.81 -6.05
N TRP A 50 -0.72 -2.49 -6.41
CA TRP A 50 -1.88 -1.85 -7.00
C TRP A 50 -2.55 -0.86 -6.05
N CYS A 51 -2.71 -1.23 -4.79
CA CYS A 51 -3.22 -0.34 -3.74
C CYS A 51 -2.31 0.89 -3.56
N LEU A 52 -0.99 0.68 -3.54
CA LEU A 52 0.00 1.76 -3.48
C LEU A 52 -0.11 2.72 -4.68
N ILE A 53 -0.12 2.18 -5.89
CA ILE A 53 -0.20 2.98 -7.12
C ILE A 53 -1.52 3.75 -7.17
N SER A 54 -2.63 3.13 -6.76
CA SER A 54 -3.94 3.78 -6.69
C SER A 54 -3.94 4.96 -5.72
N GLY A 55 -3.34 4.79 -4.54
CA GLY A 55 -3.18 5.87 -3.57
C GLY A 55 -2.26 6.98 -4.09
N LEU A 56 -1.15 6.64 -4.73
CA LEU A 56 -0.25 7.62 -5.34
C LEU A 56 -0.95 8.39 -6.48
N ASN A 57 -1.73 7.70 -7.31
CA ASN A 57 -2.48 8.33 -8.41
C ASN A 57 -3.51 9.34 -7.88
N LEU A 58 -4.11 9.06 -6.72
CA LEU A 58 -5.00 10.00 -6.05
C LEU A 58 -4.25 11.27 -5.60
N VAL A 59 -3.08 11.13 -5.02
CA VAL A 59 -2.25 12.27 -4.60
C VAL A 59 -1.76 13.06 -5.81
N VAL A 60 -1.23 12.40 -6.83
CA VAL A 60 -0.73 13.07 -8.05
C VAL A 60 -1.88 13.67 -8.85
N GLY A 61 -3.00 12.93 -8.99
CA GLY A 61 -4.14 13.35 -9.80
C GLY A 61 -4.91 14.53 -9.20
N PHE A 62 -5.14 14.55 -7.90
CA PHE A 62 -5.91 15.62 -7.24
C PHE A 62 -5.03 16.75 -6.70
N ALA A 63 -3.89 16.44 -6.08
CA ALA A 63 -3.03 17.46 -5.53
C ALA A 63 -2.00 18.00 -6.54
N GLY A 64 -1.79 17.31 -7.67
CA GLY A 64 -0.78 17.69 -8.67
C GLY A 64 0.65 17.65 -8.13
N GLN A 65 0.88 16.92 -7.05
CA GLN A 65 2.16 16.87 -6.35
C GLN A 65 2.81 15.49 -6.49
N LEU A 66 4.11 15.46 -6.78
CA LEU A 66 4.90 14.25 -6.88
C LEU A 66 5.38 13.81 -5.49
N ALA A 67 4.68 12.84 -4.88
CA ALA A 67 5.05 12.24 -3.60
C ALA A 67 5.99 11.04 -3.81
N ILE A 68 7.30 11.28 -4.01
CA ILE A 68 8.28 10.20 -4.27
C ILE A 68 8.45 9.32 -3.03
N GLY A 69 8.36 9.89 -1.83
CA GLY A 69 8.47 9.18 -0.56
C GLY A 69 7.22 8.41 -0.11
N TYR A 70 6.19 8.29 -0.97
CA TYR A 70 4.93 7.62 -0.62
C TYR A 70 5.12 6.17 -0.12
N VAL A 71 6.17 5.49 -0.57
CA VAL A 71 6.53 4.13 -0.14
C VAL A 71 6.81 4.05 1.37
N ALA A 72 7.24 5.16 2.00
CA ALA A 72 7.44 5.21 3.45
C ALA A 72 6.15 4.94 4.25
N VAL A 73 4.99 5.33 3.71
CA VAL A 73 3.69 5.06 4.34
C VAL A 73 3.43 3.56 4.41
N LEU A 74 3.81 2.80 3.37
CA LEU A 74 3.73 1.35 3.38
C LEU A 74 4.62 0.74 4.48
N ALA A 75 5.86 1.24 4.60
CA ALA A 75 6.79 0.78 5.62
C ALA A 75 6.24 1.06 7.04
N VAL A 76 5.75 2.27 7.29
CA VAL A 76 5.13 2.62 8.58
C VAL A 76 3.95 1.70 8.87
N GLY A 77 3.06 1.48 7.92
CA GLY A 77 1.89 0.60 8.08
C GLY A 77 2.27 -0.85 8.37
N GLY A 78 3.17 -1.40 7.57
CA GLY A 78 3.63 -2.78 7.72
C GLY A 78 4.33 -3.03 9.05
N TYR A 79 5.31 -2.19 9.40
CA TYR A 79 6.02 -2.33 10.67
C TYR A 79 5.11 -2.12 11.88
N THR A 80 4.18 -1.17 11.82
CA THR A 80 3.23 -0.93 12.91
C THR A 80 2.29 -2.11 13.11
N ALA A 81 1.69 -2.64 12.04
CA ALA A 81 0.80 -3.80 12.13
C ALA A 81 1.53 -5.02 12.69
N SER A 82 2.73 -5.30 12.18
CA SER A 82 3.55 -6.43 12.64
C SER A 82 3.99 -6.26 14.10
N ALA A 83 4.45 -5.07 14.49
CA ALA A 83 4.90 -4.79 15.85
C ALA A 83 3.76 -4.90 16.87
N LEU A 84 2.57 -4.39 16.57
CA LEU A 84 1.40 -4.49 17.44
C LEU A 84 0.94 -5.94 17.62
N CYS A 85 0.94 -6.72 16.54
CA CYS A 85 0.58 -8.13 16.59
C CYS A 85 1.63 -8.94 17.37
N PHE A 86 2.93 -8.69 17.12
CA PHE A 86 4.01 -9.46 17.72
C PHE A 86 4.28 -9.11 19.18
N HIS A 87 4.32 -7.81 19.54
CA HIS A 87 4.66 -7.37 20.90
C HIS A 87 3.46 -7.30 21.85
N LEU A 88 2.28 -6.93 21.36
CA LEU A 88 1.08 -6.82 22.18
C LEU A 88 0.11 -8.00 22.05
N GLY A 89 0.36 -8.93 21.11
CA GLY A 89 -0.54 -10.07 20.89
C GLY A 89 -1.94 -9.67 20.44
N LEU A 90 -2.08 -8.49 19.83
CA LEU A 90 -3.37 -7.99 19.36
C LEU A 90 -3.87 -8.80 18.16
N ASP A 91 -5.20 -8.90 18.06
CA ASP A 91 -5.82 -9.50 16.88
C ASP A 91 -5.31 -8.83 15.60
N PRO A 92 -5.02 -9.59 14.52
CA PRO A 92 -4.51 -9.06 13.26
C PRO A 92 -5.37 -7.94 12.68
N PHE A 93 -6.69 -8.04 12.76
CA PHE A 93 -7.61 -7.02 12.28
C PHE A 93 -7.52 -5.72 13.07
N LEU A 94 -7.39 -5.81 14.40
CA LEU A 94 -7.23 -4.65 15.26
C LEU A 94 -5.87 -3.98 15.04
N SER A 95 -4.81 -4.78 14.84
CA SER A 95 -3.47 -4.30 14.50
C SER A 95 -3.45 -3.55 13.16
N MET A 96 -4.18 -4.04 12.15
CA MET A 96 -4.33 -3.36 10.87
C MET A 96 -5.09 -2.03 11.00
N ALA A 97 -6.17 -2.00 11.78
CA ALA A 97 -6.92 -0.75 12.02
C ALA A 97 -6.07 0.29 12.74
N ALA A 98 -5.30 -0.12 13.76
CA ALA A 98 -4.37 0.75 14.47
C ALA A 98 -3.24 1.24 13.56
N ALA A 99 -2.69 0.37 12.71
CA ALA A 99 -1.68 0.74 11.73
C ALA A 99 -2.23 1.76 10.72
N ALA A 100 -3.46 1.60 10.25
CA ALA A 100 -4.12 2.56 9.36
C ALA A 100 -4.28 3.93 10.03
N ALA A 101 -4.69 3.96 11.30
CA ALA A 101 -4.81 5.21 12.07
C ALA A 101 -3.46 5.91 12.24
N LEU A 102 -2.38 5.16 12.55
CA LEU A 102 -1.04 5.72 12.66
C LEU A 102 -0.47 6.19 11.31
N CYS A 103 -0.74 5.47 10.22
CA CYS A 103 -0.41 5.94 8.87
C CYS A 103 -1.14 7.24 8.52
N ALA A 104 -2.42 7.35 8.86
CA ALA A 104 -3.18 8.57 8.64
C ALA A 104 -2.59 9.74 9.43
N LEU A 105 -2.22 9.51 10.69
CA LEU A 105 -1.59 10.51 11.54
C LEU A 105 -0.22 10.95 10.98
N ALA A 106 0.63 9.99 10.59
CA ALA A 106 1.92 10.26 9.95
C ALA A 106 1.73 11.04 8.64
N GLY A 107 0.75 10.67 7.84
CA GLY A 107 0.37 11.37 6.62
C GLY A 107 -0.08 12.80 6.88
N LEU A 108 -0.83 13.05 7.95
CA LEU A 108 -1.21 14.42 8.37
C LEU A 108 0.00 15.25 8.79
N ILE A 109 0.90 14.68 9.59
CA ILE A 109 2.11 15.38 10.07
C ILE A 109 2.99 15.81 8.89
N VAL A 110 3.16 14.95 7.90
CA VAL A 110 3.95 15.25 6.70
C VAL A 110 3.15 16.10 5.71
N GLY A 111 1.85 15.84 5.58
CA GLY A 111 0.97 16.49 4.61
C GLY A 111 0.69 17.95 4.90
N ILE A 112 0.46 18.33 6.17
CA ILE A 112 0.13 19.73 6.52
C ILE A 112 1.24 20.72 6.11
N PRO A 113 2.53 20.50 6.45
CA PRO A 113 3.60 21.36 5.97
C PRO A 113 3.76 21.29 4.44
N ALA A 114 3.50 20.13 3.86
CA ALA A 114 3.63 19.86 2.45
C ALA A 114 2.69 20.70 1.57
N LEU A 115 1.51 21.05 2.05
CA LEU A 115 0.55 21.92 1.36
C LEU A 115 1.11 23.31 1.05
N ARG A 116 2.17 23.74 1.77
CA ARG A 116 2.82 25.05 1.58
C ARG A 116 4.01 24.99 0.62
N LEU A 117 4.41 23.80 0.19
CA LEU A 117 5.58 23.59 -0.65
C LEU A 117 5.19 23.55 -2.13
N ARG A 118 6.07 24.08 -3.00
CA ARG A 118 5.96 23.87 -4.44
C ARG A 118 6.28 22.41 -4.76
N THR A 119 5.71 21.88 -5.84
CA THR A 119 5.76 20.47 -6.26
C THR A 119 7.17 19.85 -6.17
N PHE A 120 8.21 20.56 -6.59
CA PHE A 120 9.59 20.08 -6.54
C PHE A 120 10.12 19.94 -5.10
N TYR A 121 9.87 20.94 -4.25
CA TYR A 121 10.29 20.88 -2.85
C TYR A 121 9.54 19.82 -2.06
N PHE A 122 8.28 19.60 -2.41
CA PHE A 122 7.49 18.50 -1.85
C PHE A 122 8.08 17.14 -2.17
N ALA A 123 8.48 16.91 -3.43
CA ALA A 123 9.11 15.65 -3.84
C ALA A 123 10.39 15.36 -3.05
N VAL A 124 11.26 16.38 -2.87
CA VAL A 124 12.51 16.23 -2.09
C VAL A 124 12.21 16.02 -0.60
N ALA A 125 11.25 16.76 -0.04
CA ALA A 125 10.86 16.62 1.37
C ALA A 125 10.30 15.23 1.67
N THR A 126 9.44 14.68 0.80
CA THR A 126 8.88 13.34 0.95
C THR A 126 9.95 12.25 0.80
N LEU A 127 10.93 12.46 -0.08
CA LEU A 127 12.08 11.55 -0.19
C LEU A 127 12.91 11.56 1.10
N GLY A 128 13.20 12.74 1.66
CA GLY A 128 13.90 12.88 2.94
C GLY A 128 13.13 12.20 4.08
N ALA A 129 11.81 12.42 4.15
CA ALA A 129 10.95 11.75 5.13
C ALA A 129 11.01 10.22 4.98
N ALA A 130 11.00 9.70 3.75
CA ALA A 130 11.13 8.27 3.50
C ALA A 130 12.46 7.70 4.00
N GLN A 131 13.57 8.42 3.79
CA GLN A 131 14.88 8.04 4.30
C GLN A 131 14.92 8.03 5.83
N ILE A 132 14.31 9.01 6.49
CA ILE A 132 14.22 9.06 7.95
C ILE A 132 13.43 7.86 8.48
N VAL A 133 12.27 7.55 7.90
CA VAL A 133 11.45 6.40 8.29
C VAL A 133 12.23 5.10 8.12
N THR A 134 12.92 4.93 7.00
CA THR A 134 13.74 3.74 6.74
C THR A 134 14.87 3.63 7.77
N GLN A 135 15.57 4.73 8.06
CA GLN A 135 16.65 4.73 9.04
C GLN A 135 16.16 4.44 10.46
N ILE A 136 15.01 4.98 10.86
CA ILE A 136 14.38 4.65 12.14
C ILE A 136 14.02 3.17 12.18
N ALA A 137 13.43 2.63 11.11
CA ALA A 137 13.08 1.21 11.03
C ALA A 137 14.31 0.29 11.20
N PHE A 138 15.45 0.63 10.60
CA PHE A 138 16.69 -0.14 10.76
C PHE A 138 17.34 0.02 12.13
N SER A 139 17.29 1.23 12.73
CA SER A 139 17.94 1.52 14.00
C SER A 139 17.16 1.01 15.20
N TRP A 140 15.85 0.93 15.09
CA TRP A 140 14.97 0.56 16.22
C TRP A 140 14.75 -0.96 16.31
N THR A 141 15.85 -1.68 16.47
CA THR A 141 15.88 -3.16 16.45
C THR A 141 14.91 -3.82 17.44
N SER A 142 14.66 -3.19 18.60
CA SER A 142 13.75 -3.72 19.61
C SER A 142 12.27 -3.75 19.19
N VAL A 143 11.87 -2.87 18.27
CA VAL A 143 10.48 -2.75 17.82
C VAL A 143 10.27 -3.32 16.42
N THR A 144 11.24 -3.11 15.54
CA THR A 144 11.14 -3.47 14.11
C THR A 144 11.91 -4.72 13.72
N GLY A 145 12.73 -5.28 14.64
CA GLY A 145 13.68 -6.35 14.32
C GLY A 145 14.86 -5.88 13.48
N GLY A 146 14.97 -4.59 13.17
CA GLY A 146 16.06 -4.02 12.37
C GLY A 146 16.14 -4.60 10.96
N GLY A 147 17.34 -5.01 10.54
CA GLY A 147 17.56 -5.56 9.19
C GLY A 147 16.99 -6.98 8.97
N ILE A 148 16.60 -7.69 10.04
CA ILE A 148 16.00 -9.03 9.95
C ILE A 148 14.48 -8.91 9.75
N GLY A 149 13.87 -7.83 10.27
CA GLY A 149 12.43 -7.62 10.25
C GLY A 149 11.70 -8.37 11.36
N ILE A 150 10.37 -8.23 11.41
CA ILE A 150 9.48 -8.94 12.32
C ILE A 150 8.56 -9.82 11.50
N PRO A 151 8.20 -11.02 12.01
CA PRO A 151 7.17 -11.85 11.38
C PRO A 151 5.88 -11.08 11.19
N GLY A 152 5.24 -11.23 10.04
CA GLY A 152 3.94 -10.62 9.78
C GLY A 152 2.85 -11.15 10.71
N PRO A 153 1.71 -10.46 10.82
CA PRO A 153 0.58 -10.93 11.62
C PRO A 153 0.07 -12.27 11.11
N MET A 154 -0.01 -13.26 11.98
CA MET A 154 -0.57 -14.58 11.65
C MET A 154 -2.09 -14.52 11.77
N PHE A 155 -2.78 -14.80 10.67
CA PHE A 155 -4.24 -14.87 10.68
C PHE A 155 -4.70 -16.26 11.11
N PRO A 156 -5.71 -16.39 11.99
CA PRO A 156 -6.26 -17.67 12.37
C PRO A 156 -7.06 -18.30 11.21
N GLY A 157 -6.97 -19.62 11.05
CA GLY A 157 -7.76 -20.39 10.09
C GLY A 157 -7.16 -20.47 8.69
N ALA A 158 -8.03 -20.62 7.68
CA ALA A 158 -7.64 -20.83 6.28
C ALA A 158 -6.81 -19.68 5.67
N LEU A 159 -6.89 -18.48 6.23
CA LEU A 159 -6.06 -17.33 5.85
C LEU A 159 -4.64 -17.41 6.40
N GLY A 160 -4.39 -18.26 7.39
CA GLY A 160 -3.07 -18.42 8.03
C GLY A 160 -2.17 -19.48 7.39
N SER A 161 -2.71 -20.32 6.48
CA SER A 161 -1.95 -21.40 5.87
C SER A 161 -0.81 -20.94 4.96
N VAL A 162 -0.89 -19.73 4.44
CA VAL A 162 0.14 -19.12 3.58
C VAL A 162 1.22 -18.38 4.40
N SER A 163 0.94 -18.05 5.66
CA SER A 163 1.88 -17.32 6.55
C SER A 163 2.87 -18.22 7.27
N GLY A 164 2.73 -19.54 7.18
CA GLY A 164 3.62 -20.53 7.80
C GLY A 164 4.93 -20.79 7.05
N LEU A 165 5.18 -20.11 5.94
CA LEU A 165 6.33 -20.30 5.07
C LEU A 165 7.43 -19.22 5.19
N TYR A 166 7.33 -18.33 6.20
CA TYR A 166 8.37 -17.33 6.48
C TYR A 166 8.77 -17.36 7.94
#